data_290b1dcf959bd0fdb8399448ed98645f
#
_entry.id   290b1dcf959bd0fdb8399448ed98645f
#
_cell.length_a   1.000
_cell.length_b   1.000
_cell.length_c   1.000
_cell.angle_alpha   90.00
_cell.angle_beta   90.00
_cell.angle_gamma   90.00
#
_symmetry.space_group_name_H-M   'P 1'
#
loop_
_entity.id
_entity.type
_entity.pdbx_description
1 polymer ?
#
loop_
_entity_poly.entity_id
_entity_poly.type
_entity_poly.pdbx_seq_one_letter_code
_entity_poly.pdbx_strand_id
1 'polypeptide(L)'
;TNWMDHFSRLGNMQEYEVTAQGGSAKTKFYSSLSYQKNEGVFYGIEYDKLTARVNVDQKLHEKLDFGARINVAYIKSSDVAMQSLYYVNPAWAGLQILPWTPAYDANGDHNVNISENSNSNPRATAKYDDNWEKQYRFIGNMYLEWKPLKGLSVKTTNAAELTFGEGRSYQSLHTNASARLW
;
A
#
# COMPACT_ATOMS: atom_id res chain seq x y z
N THR A 1 -26.47 9.67 16.68
CA THR A 1 -25.63 9.15 15.57
C THR A 1 -24.99 7.85 15.99
N ASN A 2 -25.04 6.81 15.16
CA ASN A 2 -24.13 5.68 15.29
C ASN A 2 -22.83 6.03 14.57
N TRP A 3 -21.84 6.43 15.32
CA TRP A 3 -20.58 6.92 14.77
C TRP A 3 -19.79 5.83 14.06
N MET A 4 -19.85 4.57 14.53
CA MET A 4 -19.18 3.47 13.85
C MET A 4 -19.73 3.25 12.43
N ASP A 5 -21.05 3.24 12.27
CA ASP A 5 -21.69 3.10 10.95
C ASP A 5 -21.43 4.34 10.07
N HIS A 6 -21.29 5.52 10.69
CA HIS A 6 -21.08 6.76 9.95
C HIS A 6 -19.74 6.80 9.22
N PHE A 7 -18.67 6.26 9.78
CA PHE A 7 -17.33 6.33 9.19
C PHE A 7 -16.80 4.98 8.68
N SER A 8 -17.51 3.87 8.89
CA SER A 8 -17.15 2.58 8.35
C SER A 8 -17.97 2.22 7.09
N ARG A 9 -17.44 1.30 6.31
CA ARG A 9 -18.07 0.73 5.12
C ARG A 9 -17.69 -0.75 4.99
N LEU A 10 -18.35 -1.46 4.11
CA LEU A 10 -17.84 -2.76 3.67
C LEU A 10 -16.55 -2.52 2.89
N GLY A 11 -15.46 -3.14 3.34
CA GLY A 11 -14.20 -3.14 2.61
C GLY A 11 -14.33 -3.97 1.34
N ASN A 12 -13.60 -3.59 0.30
CA ASN A 12 -13.56 -4.31 -0.97
C ASN A 12 -12.10 -4.59 -1.36
N MET A 13 -11.82 -5.82 -1.77
CA MET A 13 -10.53 -6.23 -2.28
C MET A 13 -10.71 -6.86 -3.66
N GLN A 14 -9.92 -6.39 -4.61
CA GLN A 14 -9.86 -6.92 -5.97
C GLN A 14 -8.41 -7.21 -6.33
N GLU A 15 -8.16 -8.36 -6.94
CA GLU A 15 -6.86 -8.74 -7.44
C GLU A 15 -6.99 -9.39 -8.82
N TYR A 16 -6.16 -8.94 -9.73
CA TYR A 16 -6.09 -9.45 -11.10
C TYR A 16 -4.63 -9.81 -11.39
N GLU A 17 -4.39 -11.03 -11.86
CA GLU A 17 -3.06 -11.47 -12.26
C GLU A 17 -3.11 -12.14 -13.62
N VAL A 18 -2.14 -11.79 -14.45
CA VAL A 18 -1.87 -12.46 -15.72
C VAL A 18 -0.46 -13.03 -15.67
N THR A 19 -0.34 -14.30 -16.00
CA THR A 19 0.94 -15.01 -16.00
C THR A 19 1.24 -15.61 -17.37
N ALA A 20 2.51 -15.61 -17.73
CA ALA A 20 3.01 -16.33 -18.88
C ALA A 20 4.26 -17.11 -18.49
N GLN A 21 4.29 -18.38 -18.85
CA GLN A 21 5.44 -19.24 -18.58
C GLN A 21 5.70 -20.16 -19.77
N GLY A 22 6.96 -20.49 -19.93
CA GLY A 22 7.34 -21.39 -21.02
C GLY A 22 8.81 -21.73 -20.96
N GLY A 23 9.24 -22.49 -21.93
CA GLY A 23 10.65 -22.81 -22.00
C GLY A 23 11.00 -23.90 -23.01
N SER A 24 12.29 -24.13 -23.12
CA SER A 24 12.93 -25.16 -23.90
C SER A 24 13.93 -25.93 -23.03
N ALA A 25 14.67 -26.82 -23.60
CA ALA A 25 15.77 -27.54 -22.91
C ALA A 25 16.86 -26.56 -22.39
N LYS A 26 16.98 -25.37 -22.99
CA LYS A 26 18.03 -24.38 -22.65
C LYS A 26 17.51 -23.15 -21.91
N THR A 27 16.24 -22.81 -22.10
CA THR A 27 15.63 -21.57 -21.52
C THR A 27 14.37 -21.91 -20.80
N LYS A 28 14.16 -21.37 -19.61
CA LYS A 28 12.89 -21.35 -18.89
C LYS A 28 12.59 -19.93 -18.52
N PHE A 29 11.35 -19.52 -18.70
CA PHE A 29 10.91 -18.21 -18.27
C PHE A 29 9.55 -18.27 -17.56
N TYR A 30 9.35 -17.34 -16.69
CA TYR A 30 8.08 -17.01 -16.05
C TYR A 30 7.95 -15.51 -15.97
N SER A 31 6.81 -14.99 -16.33
CA SER A 31 6.47 -13.58 -16.13
C SER A 31 5.06 -13.44 -15.56
N SER A 32 4.85 -12.47 -14.71
CA SER A 32 3.52 -12.12 -14.22
C SER A 32 3.37 -10.61 -14.10
N LEU A 33 2.13 -10.16 -14.29
CA LEU A 33 1.68 -8.80 -14.01
C LEU A 33 0.44 -8.91 -13.14
N SER A 34 0.47 -8.30 -11.95
CA SER A 34 -0.66 -8.29 -11.03
C SER A 34 -1.03 -6.88 -10.62
N TYR A 35 -2.33 -6.63 -10.51
CA TYR A 35 -2.91 -5.42 -9.94
C TYR A 35 -3.83 -5.78 -8.78
N GLN A 36 -3.62 -5.14 -7.65
CA GLN A 36 -4.41 -5.30 -6.45
C GLN A 36 -4.95 -3.94 -6.03
N LYS A 37 -6.25 -3.88 -5.74
CA LYS A 37 -6.92 -2.72 -5.16
C LYS A 37 -7.63 -3.14 -3.89
N ASN A 38 -7.37 -2.44 -2.78
CA ASN A 38 -8.05 -2.65 -1.51
C ASN A 38 -8.67 -1.33 -1.05
N GLU A 39 -9.94 -1.38 -0.73
CA GLU A 39 -10.66 -0.33 -0.03
C GLU A 39 -10.90 -0.78 1.41
N GLY A 40 -10.35 -0.03 2.37
CA GLY A 40 -10.46 -0.35 3.78
C GLY A 40 -11.88 -0.21 4.32
N VAL A 41 -12.12 -0.81 5.49
CA VAL A 41 -13.39 -0.71 6.21
C VAL A 41 -13.67 0.71 6.73
N PHE A 42 -12.65 1.54 6.86
CA PHE A 42 -12.79 2.96 7.17
C PHE A 42 -12.60 3.80 5.92
N TYR A 43 -13.37 4.86 5.77
CA TYR A 43 -13.21 5.79 4.66
C TYR A 43 -11.84 6.46 4.70
N GLY A 44 -11.24 6.68 3.52
CA GLY A 44 -9.92 7.28 3.38
C GLY A 44 -8.76 6.29 3.48
N ILE A 45 -9.03 5.00 3.75
CA ILE A 45 -8.00 3.95 3.73
C ILE A 45 -8.11 3.21 2.41
N GLU A 46 -7.10 3.39 1.57
CA GLU A 46 -7.03 2.78 0.24
C GLU A 46 -5.60 2.29 -0.04
N TYR A 47 -5.50 1.22 -0.80
CA TYR A 47 -4.24 0.62 -1.18
C TYR A 47 -4.33 0.07 -2.59
N ASP A 48 -3.47 0.57 -3.47
CA ASP A 48 -3.29 0.10 -4.83
C ASP A 48 -1.88 -0.44 -5.01
N LYS A 49 -1.75 -1.59 -5.66
CA LYS A 49 -0.45 -2.20 -5.94
C LYS A 49 -0.41 -2.77 -7.35
N LEU A 50 0.57 -2.37 -8.11
CA LEU A 50 0.92 -2.96 -9.39
C LEU A 50 2.26 -3.68 -9.25
N THR A 51 2.32 -4.96 -9.63
CA THR A 51 3.55 -5.75 -9.54
C THR A 51 3.85 -6.40 -10.88
N ALA A 52 5.08 -6.28 -11.32
CA ALA A 52 5.60 -7.03 -12.46
C ALA A 52 6.75 -7.93 -12.01
N ARG A 53 6.74 -9.20 -12.44
CA ARG A 53 7.77 -10.19 -12.12
C ARG A 53 8.25 -10.86 -13.39
N VAL A 54 9.56 -11.01 -13.48
CA VAL A 54 10.20 -11.76 -14.56
C VAL A 54 11.27 -12.67 -13.97
N ASN A 55 11.18 -13.95 -14.27
CA ASN A 55 12.17 -14.96 -13.91
C ASN A 55 12.66 -15.63 -15.20
N VAL A 56 13.97 -15.75 -15.33
CA VAL A 56 14.60 -16.42 -16.48
C VAL A 56 15.70 -17.33 -15.96
N ASP A 57 15.74 -18.56 -16.48
CA ASP A 57 16.86 -19.48 -16.34
C ASP A 57 17.33 -19.85 -17.74
N GLN A 58 18.62 -19.69 -18.01
CA GLN A 58 19.21 -19.86 -19.30
C GLN A 58 20.51 -20.71 -19.22
N LYS A 59 20.57 -21.78 -19.96
CA LYS A 59 21.83 -22.47 -20.22
C LYS A 59 22.58 -21.73 -21.32
N LEU A 60 23.56 -20.91 -20.95
CA LEU A 60 24.39 -20.18 -21.91
C LEU A 60 25.34 -21.08 -22.66
N HIS A 61 25.86 -22.10 -21.97
CA HIS A 61 26.77 -23.12 -22.50
C HIS A 61 26.55 -24.42 -21.72
N GLU A 62 27.12 -25.55 -22.20
CA GLU A 62 27.04 -26.81 -21.47
C GLU A 62 27.60 -26.76 -20.04
N LYS A 63 28.55 -25.85 -19.82
CA LYS A 63 29.22 -25.62 -18.54
C LYS A 63 28.80 -24.31 -17.84
N LEU A 64 27.82 -23.57 -18.37
CA LEU A 64 27.50 -22.25 -17.88
C LEU A 64 25.98 -22.01 -17.83
N ASP A 65 25.45 -21.89 -16.64
CA ASP A 65 24.04 -21.55 -16.36
C ASP A 65 23.94 -20.12 -15.83
N PHE A 66 22.94 -19.43 -16.30
CA PHE A 66 22.55 -18.07 -15.84
C PHE A 66 21.12 -18.08 -15.38
N GLY A 67 20.82 -17.30 -14.35
CA GLY A 67 19.43 -17.02 -13.96
C GLY A 67 19.26 -15.62 -13.43
N ALA A 68 18.09 -15.05 -13.72
CA ALA A 68 17.68 -13.76 -13.22
C ALA A 68 16.26 -13.82 -12.66
N ARG A 69 16.02 -13.10 -11.58
CA ARG A 69 14.74 -12.93 -10.90
C ARG A 69 14.57 -11.44 -10.64
N ILE A 70 13.58 -10.85 -11.26
CA ILE A 70 13.31 -9.41 -11.14
C ILE A 70 11.86 -9.24 -10.71
N ASN A 71 11.65 -8.43 -9.69
CA ASN A 71 10.35 -8.01 -9.22
C ASN A 71 10.34 -6.49 -9.09
N VAL A 72 9.37 -5.85 -9.71
CA VAL A 72 9.13 -4.41 -9.60
C VAL A 72 7.73 -4.20 -9.10
N ALA A 73 7.57 -3.35 -8.09
CA ALA A 73 6.26 -3.00 -7.56
C ALA A 73 6.11 -1.47 -7.45
N TYR A 74 4.95 -0.99 -7.87
CA TYR A 74 4.42 0.33 -7.55
C TYR A 74 3.29 0.17 -6.56
N ILE A 75 3.37 0.89 -5.44
CA ILE A 75 2.39 0.86 -4.36
C ILE A 75 1.94 2.29 -4.14
N LYS A 76 0.63 2.49 -4.06
CA LYS A 76 0.03 3.74 -3.60
C LYS A 76 -0.89 3.42 -2.44
N SER A 77 -0.70 4.08 -1.32
CA SER A 77 -1.58 3.97 -0.16
C SER A 77 -2.06 5.35 0.28
N SER A 78 -3.29 5.44 0.71
CA SER A 78 -3.81 6.56 1.48
C SER A 78 -4.23 6.07 2.86
N ASP A 79 -4.02 6.90 3.86
CA ASP A 79 -4.29 6.56 5.25
C ASP A 79 -4.86 7.77 5.98
N VAL A 80 -5.83 7.53 6.83
CA VAL A 80 -6.46 8.53 7.71
C VAL A 80 -5.84 8.50 9.11
N ALA A 81 -4.52 8.55 9.17
CA ALA A 81 -3.77 8.67 10.42
C ALA A 81 -4.08 7.56 11.47
N MET A 82 -4.28 6.31 11.01
CA MET A 82 -4.58 5.17 11.89
C MET A 82 -3.50 4.91 12.95
N GLN A 83 -2.26 5.32 12.67
CA GLN A 83 -1.11 5.17 13.59
C GLN A 83 -0.86 6.42 14.44
N SER A 84 -1.67 7.45 14.28
CA SER A 84 -1.50 8.71 14.97
C SER A 84 -2.12 8.69 16.37
N LEU A 85 -2.02 9.84 17.04
CA LEU A 85 -2.58 10.03 18.37
C LEU A 85 -4.08 9.68 18.41
N TYR A 86 -4.54 9.18 19.54
CA TYR A 86 -5.88 8.61 19.69
C TYR A 86 -7.02 9.54 19.21
N TYR A 87 -6.89 10.83 19.36
CA TYR A 87 -7.94 11.81 18.97
C TYR A 87 -8.04 12.07 17.46
N VAL A 88 -7.07 11.67 16.66
CA VAL A 88 -7.12 11.75 15.18
C VAL A 88 -7.30 10.38 14.52
N ASN A 89 -7.18 9.30 15.28
CA ASN A 89 -7.46 7.96 14.81
C ASN A 89 -8.97 7.78 14.61
N PRO A 90 -9.47 7.50 13.39
CA PRO A 90 -10.89 7.45 13.11
C PRO A 90 -11.63 6.36 13.91
N ALA A 91 -11.01 5.20 14.12
CA ALA A 91 -11.62 4.13 14.89
C ALA A 91 -11.79 4.55 16.37
N TRP A 92 -10.78 5.18 16.94
CA TRP A 92 -10.83 5.64 18.32
C TRP A 92 -11.80 6.82 18.49
N ALA A 93 -11.77 7.80 17.58
CA ALA A 93 -12.70 8.91 17.57
C ALA A 93 -14.15 8.44 17.50
N GLY A 94 -14.45 7.48 16.62
CA GLY A 94 -15.78 6.92 16.48
C GLY A 94 -16.31 6.20 17.73
N LEU A 95 -15.42 5.69 18.59
CA LEU A 95 -15.81 5.08 19.87
C LEU A 95 -16.01 6.11 20.98
N GLN A 96 -15.39 7.28 20.89
CA GLN A 96 -15.43 8.30 21.93
C GLN A 96 -16.46 9.41 21.71
N ILE A 97 -16.82 9.68 20.45
CA ILE A 97 -17.82 10.70 20.14
C ILE A 97 -19.20 10.24 20.65
N LEU A 98 -19.85 11.13 21.36
CA LEU A 98 -21.12 10.81 22.00
C LEU A 98 -22.24 10.60 20.98
N PRO A 99 -23.17 9.65 21.20
CA PRO A 99 -24.21 9.32 20.20
C PRO A 99 -25.15 10.47 19.85
N TRP A 100 -25.33 11.45 20.75
CA TRP A 100 -26.18 12.62 20.50
C TRP A 100 -25.48 13.75 19.74
N THR A 101 -24.14 13.69 19.57
CA THR A 101 -23.41 14.64 18.74
C THR A 101 -23.78 14.41 17.27
N PRO A 102 -24.26 15.44 16.55
CA PRO A 102 -24.68 15.29 15.16
C PRO A 102 -23.48 15.10 14.25
N ALA A 103 -23.60 14.19 13.27
CA ALA A 103 -22.58 13.92 12.29
C ALA A 103 -22.45 15.02 11.20
N TYR A 104 -23.52 15.75 10.99
CA TYR A 104 -23.62 16.85 10.03
C TYR A 104 -24.02 18.14 10.75
N ASP A 105 -23.57 19.27 10.22
CA ASP A 105 -23.96 20.60 10.67
C ASP A 105 -25.32 21.05 10.06
N ALA A 106 -25.75 22.25 10.39
CA ALA A 106 -27.01 22.81 9.89
C ALA A 106 -27.03 23.02 8.35
N ASN A 107 -25.87 23.06 7.68
CA ASN A 107 -25.75 23.24 6.26
C ASN A 107 -25.71 21.88 5.53
N GLY A 108 -25.65 20.76 6.25
CA GLY A 108 -25.51 19.42 5.70
C GLY A 108 -24.06 19.00 5.44
N ASP A 109 -23.07 19.81 5.83
CA ASP A 109 -21.66 19.44 5.78
C ASP A 109 -21.28 18.59 6.99
N HIS A 110 -20.14 17.86 6.89
CA HIS A 110 -19.64 17.10 8.02
C HIS A 110 -19.37 18.02 9.21
N ASN A 111 -20.02 17.72 10.34
CA ASN A 111 -19.81 18.48 11.56
C ASN A 111 -18.36 18.34 12.03
N VAL A 112 -17.63 19.43 12.02
CA VAL A 112 -16.24 19.49 12.49
C VAL A 112 -16.14 20.09 13.90
N ASN A 113 -17.25 20.58 14.47
CA ASN A 113 -17.32 21.14 15.81
C ASN A 113 -17.73 20.04 16.82
N ILE A 114 -16.84 19.08 16.99
CA ILE A 114 -17.00 18.02 17.99
C ILE A 114 -16.21 18.45 19.22
N SER A 115 -16.94 18.79 20.28
CA SER A 115 -16.37 19.36 21.51
C SER A 115 -15.88 18.30 22.48
N GLU A 116 -16.41 17.09 22.35
CA GLU A 116 -16.08 15.99 23.25
C GLU A 116 -14.66 15.48 22.99
N ASN A 117 -13.81 15.59 23.98
CA ASN A 117 -12.44 15.07 23.98
C ASN A 117 -11.54 15.59 22.82
N SER A 118 -11.86 16.74 22.23
CA SER A 118 -11.14 17.32 21.09
C SER A 118 -11.06 16.36 19.87
N ASN A 119 -12.01 15.45 19.74
CA ASN A 119 -12.06 14.52 18.61
C ASN A 119 -12.50 15.23 17.33
N SER A 120 -11.92 14.83 16.22
CA SER A 120 -12.37 15.24 14.89
C SER A 120 -13.40 14.27 14.34
N ASN A 121 -14.27 14.74 13.45
CA ASN A 121 -15.17 13.88 12.71
C ASN A 121 -14.37 13.00 11.74
N PRO A 122 -14.38 11.66 11.88
CA PRO A 122 -13.59 10.76 11.02
C PRO A 122 -13.93 10.88 9.53
N ARG A 123 -15.17 11.21 9.20
CA ARG A 123 -15.60 11.43 7.81
C ARG A 123 -15.10 12.76 7.25
N ALA A 124 -15.07 13.80 8.08
CA ALA A 124 -14.47 15.06 7.69
C ALA A 124 -12.97 14.91 7.44
N THR A 125 -12.27 14.20 8.32
CA THR A 125 -10.86 13.88 8.16
C THR A 125 -10.61 13.13 6.84
N ALA A 126 -11.38 12.09 6.57
CA ALA A 126 -11.26 11.32 5.31
C ALA A 126 -11.59 12.14 4.04
N LYS A 127 -12.38 13.22 4.16
CA LYS A 127 -12.78 14.09 3.03
C LYS A 127 -11.81 15.25 2.79
N TYR A 128 -11.30 15.86 3.85
CA TYR A 128 -10.58 17.13 3.76
C TYR A 128 -9.07 17.02 3.96
N ASP A 129 -8.60 15.97 4.63
CA ASP A 129 -7.18 15.71 4.79
C ASP A 129 -6.65 14.93 3.56
N ASP A 130 -5.42 15.17 3.17
CA ASP A 130 -4.79 14.53 2.03
C ASP A 130 -3.48 13.87 2.46
N ASN A 131 -3.57 12.60 2.82
CA ASN A 131 -2.45 11.79 3.24
C ASN A 131 -2.29 10.62 2.28
N TRP A 132 -1.16 10.57 1.61
CA TRP A 132 -0.83 9.46 0.73
C TRP A 132 0.66 9.19 0.70
N GLU A 133 1.00 7.95 0.40
CA GLU A 133 2.35 7.49 0.15
C GLU A 133 2.37 6.70 -1.17
N LYS A 134 3.41 6.93 -1.95
CA LYS A 134 3.76 6.13 -3.14
C LYS A 134 5.12 5.51 -2.93
N GLN A 135 5.25 4.25 -3.23
CA GLN A 135 6.47 3.50 -3.09
C GLN A 135 6.78 2.75 -4.39
N TYR A 136 8.01 2.89 -4.84
CA TYR A 136 8.58 2.14 -5.96
C TYR A 136 9.60 1.16 -5.39
N ARG A 137 9.37 -0.13 -5.59
CA ARG A 137 10.25 -1.17 -5.06
C ARG A 137 10.78 -2.03 -6.20
N PHE A 138 12.09 -2.18 -6.22
CA PHE A 138 12.80 -3.07 -7.12
C PHE A 138 13.52 -4.14 -6.29
N ILE A 139 13.33 -5.41 -6.64
CA ILE A 139 14.06 -6.54 -6.07
C ILE A 139 14.62 -7.34 -7.24
N GLY A 140 15.94 -7.42 -7.30
CA GLY A 140 16.64 -8.18 -8.33
C GLY A 140 17.57 -9.23 -7.72
N ASN A 141 17.60 -10.39 -8.33
CA ASN A 141 18.56 -11.44 -8.02
C ASN A 141 19.04 -12.05 -9.31
N MET A 142 20.36 -12.19 -9.45
CA MET A 142 21.02 -12.85 -10.60
C MET A 142 22.02 -13.86 -10.10
N TYR A 143 22.13 -14.97 -10.80
CA TYR A 143 23.20 -15.94 -10.56
C TYR A 143 23.88 -16.33 -11.84
N LEU A 144 25.15 -16.70 -11.73
CA LEU A 144 25.95 -17.33 -12.73
C LEU A 144 26.59 -18.58 -12.11
N GLU A 145 26.39 -19.74 -12.73
CA GLU A 145 26.94 -21.01 -12.28
C GLU A 145 27.82 -21.62 -13.37
N TRP A 146 29.10 -21.81 -13.05
CA TRP A 146 30.11 -22.38 -13.93
C TRP A 146 30.49 -23.76 -13.46
N LYS A 147 30.46 -24.72 -14.38
CA LYS A 147 30.77 -26.14 -14.16
C LYS A 147 32.01 -26.54 -14.97
N PRO A 148 33.24 -26.17 -14.54
CA PRO A 148 34.47 -26.42 -15.31
C PRO A 148 34.75 -27.88 -15.51
N LEU A 149 34.52 -28.70 -14.49
CA LEU A 149 34.82 -30.12 -14.45
C LEU A 149 33.65 -30.90 -13.87
N LYS A 150 33.60 -32.23 -14.17
CA LYS A 150 32.60 -33.12 -13.59
C LYS A 150 32.77 -33.15 -12.06
N GLY A 151 31.69 -32.84 -11.33
CA GLY A 151 31.68 -32.81 -9.87
C GLY A 151 32.11 -31.46 -9.24
N LEU A 152 32.52 -30.46 -10.06
CA LEU A 152 32.83 -29.09 -9.55
C LEU A 152 31.86 -28.07 -10.13
N SER A 153 31.28 -27.26 -9.25
CA SER A 153 30.43 -26.14 -9.61
C SER A 153 30.87 -24.91 -8.82
N VAL A 154 30.96 -23.77 -9.50
CA VAL A 154 31.22 -22.45 -8.88
C VAL A 154 30.03 -21.56 -9.23
N LYS A 155 29.35 -21.08 -8.20
CA LYS A 155 28.17 -20.23 -8.34
C LYS A 155 28.37 -18.87 -7.66
N THR A 156 28.10 -17.80 -8.40
CA THR A 156 27.96 -16.46 -7.81
C THR A 156 26.50 -16.06 -7.85
N THR A 157 26.04 -15.42 -6.77
CA THR A 157 24.69 -14.89 -6.67
C THR A 157 24.80 -13.44 -6.20
N ASN A 158 24.15 -12.54 -6.94
CA ASN A 158 24.10 -11.13 -6.62
C ASN A 158 22.63 -10.71 -6.46
N ALA A 159 22.34 -9.98 -5.40
CA ALA A 159 20.98 -9.47 -5.12
C ALA A 159 21.05 -7.96 -4.85
N ALA A 160 20.02 -7.26 -5.29
CA ALA A 160 19.81 -5.85 -4.99
C ALA A 160 18.35 -5.61 -4.63
N GLU A 161 18.13 -4.78 -3.63
CA GLU A 161 16.82 -4.26 -3.29
C GLU A 161 16.91 -2.73 -3.21
N LEU A 162 16.04 -2.07 -3.95
CA LEU A 162 15.92 -0.61 -3.97
C LEU A 162 14.48 -0.24 -3.68
N THR A 163 14.29 0.71 -2.78
CA THR A 163 12.97 1.26 -2.46
C THR A 163 13.06 2.77 -2.47
N PHE A 164 12.19 3.39 -3.25
CA PHE A 164 12.02 4.84 -3.31
C PHE A 164 10.58 5.14 -2.89
N GLY A 165 10.42 6.11 -2.00
CA GLY A 165 9.11 6.53 -1.52
C GLY A 165 8.96 8.03 -1.62
N GLU A 166 7.76 8.48 -1.92
CA GLU A 166 7.31 9.85 -1.80
C GLU A 166 5.97 9.86 -1.10
N GLY A 167 5.72 10.85 -0.26
CA GLY A 167 4.48 10.94 0.48
C GLY A 167 4.08 12.38 0.72
N ARG A 168 2.80 12.57 0.97
CA ARG A 168 2.21 13.83 1.39
C ARG A 168 1.37 13.60 2.61
N SER A 169 1.52 14.49 3.59
CA SER A 169 0.62 14.58 4.73
C SER A 169 0.13 16.02 4.82
N TYR A 170 -1.16 16.20 4.60
CA TYR A 170 -1.84 17.49 4.71
C TYR A 170 -3.05 17.36 5.61
N GLN A 171 -3.09 18.15 6.65
CA GLN A 171 -4.23 18.30 7.54
C GLN A 171 -4.95 19.61 7.26
N SER A 172 -6.22 19.52 6.93
CA SER A 172 -7.04 20.68 6.64
C SER A 172 -7.28 21.52 7.90
N LEU A 173 -7.31 22.84 7.73
CA LEU A 173 -7.75 23.74 8.82
C LEU A 173 -9.18 23.47 9.27
N HIS A 174 -10.03 22.87 8.43
CA HIS A 174 -11.38 22.47 8.80
C HIS A 174 -11.40 21.29 9.78
N THR A 175 -10.42 20.39 9.72
CA THR A 175 -10.33 19.20 10.59
C THR A 175 -9.41 19.40 11.78
N ASN A 176 -8.53 20.41 11.73
CA ASN A 176 -7.58 20.69 12.79
C ASN A 176 -8.27 21.47 13.93
N ALA A 177 -8.59 20.78 15.02
CA ALA A 177 -9.20 21.38 16.20
C ALA A 177 -8.32 22.50 16.81
N SER A 178 -7.01 22.37 16.76
CA SER A 178 -6.08 23.37 17.30
C SER A 178 -6.06 24.68 16.48
N ALA A 179 -6.30 24.60 15.17
CA ALA A 179 -6.34 25.78 14.30
C ALA A 179 -7.64 26.58 14.43
N ARG A 180 -8.67 26.02 15.09
CA ARG A 180 -9.96 26.67 15.30
C ARG A 180 -10.04 27.50 16.58
N LEU A 181 -9.01 27.49 17.38
CA LEU A 181 -8.92 28.23 18.63
C LEU A 181 -8.31 29.64 18.49
N TRP A 182 -8.08 30.13 17.26
CA TRP A 182 -7.53 31.44 16.95
C TRP A 182 -8.43 32.25 16.02
#